data_3351f95aaab53d59e8b05c57d9267b89
#
_entry.id   3351f95aaab53d59e8b05c57d9267b89
#
_cell.length_a   1.000
_cell.length_b   1.000
_cell.length_c   1.000
_cell.angle_alpha   90.00
_cell.angle_beta   90.00
_cell.angle_gamma   90.00
#
_symmetry.space_group_name_H-M   'P 1'
#
loop_
_entity.id
_entity.type
_entity.pdbx_description
1 polymer ?
#
loop_
_entity_poly.entity_id
_entity_poly.type
_entity_poly.pdbx_seq_one_letter_code
_entity_poly.pdbx_strand_id
1 'polypeptide(L)'
;LAVGGAEKISPYVNQTRNPAREFPKGMIVMAIMVGLSAILGSLAMGMLFDSGHIPEDLMRNGAFQAFQILGKHWGVGNVLVIIYALTDMIGQIAALAFSIDAPLQILLHNADDEYIPSWLRKRSKKGVLTNGYLLTGILVSLLIVVPLFGIQEIDGLVKWMTNLNS
;
A
#
# COMPACT_ATOMS: atom_id res chain seq x y z
N LEU A 1 -9.54 -1.13 5.86
CA LEU A 1 -8.37 -0.97 4.95
C LEU A 1 -7.11 -1.66 5.48
N ALA A 2 -6.90 -1.79 6.81
CA ALA A 2 -5.72 -2.44 7.38
C ALA A 2 -5.62 -3.95 7.07
N VAL A 3 -6.73 -4.58 6.73
CA VAL A 3 -6.82 -6.04 6.43
C VAL A 3 -7.08 -6.31 4.94
N GLY A 4 -7.31 -5.26 4.14
CA GLY A 4 -7.48 -5.34 2.69
C GLY A 4 -6.15 -5.56 1.97
N GLY A 5 -6.21 -6.10 0.76
CA GLY A 5 -5.05 -6.30 -0.11
C GLY A 5 -4.60 -7.75 -0.23
N ALA A 6 -5.16 -8.66 0.56
CA ALA A 6 -4.90 -10.09 0.41
C ALA A 6 -5.31 -10.62 -0.97
N GLU A 7 -6.37 -10.06 -1.54
CA GLU A 7 -6.84 -10.33 -2.90
C GLU A 7 -5.80 -10.00 -3.98
N LYS A 8 -4.93 -9.03 -3.73
CA LYS A 8 -3.87 -8.63 -4.67
C LYS A 8 -2.79 -9.70 -4.85
N ILE A 9 -2.73 -10.70 -3.94
CA ILE A 9 -1.78 -11.80 -4.02
C ILE A 9 -2.32 -12.91 -4.95
N SER A 10 -3.62 -12.94 -5.24
CA SER A 10 -4.25 -13.98 -6.04
C SER A 10 -3.62 -14.23 -7.43
N PRO A 11 -3.14 -13.22 -8.18
CA PRO A 11 -2.49 -13.45 -9.47
C PRO A 11 -1.19 -14.27 -9.38
N TYR A 12 -0.57 -14.29 -8.20
CA TYR A 12 0.72 -14.96 -7.98
C TYR A 12 0.58 -16.40 -7.48
N VAL A 13 -0.66 -16.88 -7.27
CA VAL A 13 -0.95 -18.26 -6.83
C VAL A 13 -0.28 -19.28 -7.73
N ASN A 14 -0.40 -19.10 -9.06
CA ASN A 14 0.16 -20.03 -10.05
C ASN A 14 1.70 -20.01 -10.13
N GLN A 15 2.35 -19.01 -9.53
CA GLN A 15 3.81 -18.90 -9.46
C GLN A 15 4.37 -19.59 -8.21
N THR A 16 3.51 -20.08 -7.32
CA THR A 16 3.88 -20.77 -6.09
C THR A 16 4.13 -22.26 -6.37
N ARG A 17 5.17 -22.84 -5.80
CA ARG A 17 5.61 -24.22 -6.08
C ARG A 17 4.54 -25.29 -5.78
N ASN A 18 3.71 -25.09 -4.76
CA ASN A 18 2.56 -25.94 -4.40
C ASN A 18 1.40 -25.04 -3.95
N PRO A 19 0.66 -24.40 -4.89
CA PRO A 19 -0.28 -23.36 -4.55
C PRO A 19 -1.38 -23.81 -3.57
N ALA A 20 -1.89 -25.02 -3.72
CA ALA A 20 -2.95 -25.54 -2.86
C ALA A 20 -2.53 -25.69 -1.37
N ARG A 21 -1.25 -25.84 -1.09
CA ARG A 21 -0.74 -26.05 0.27
C ARG A 21 -0.01 -24.83 0.84
N GLU A 22 0.81 -24.19 0.02
CA GLU A 22 1.66 -23.08 0.50
C GLU A 22 0.92 -21.74 0.53
N PHE A 23 0.00 -21.52 -0.40
CA PHE A 23 -0.76 -20.28 -0.45
C PHE A 23 -1.66 -20.07 0.79
N PRO A 24 -2.48 -21.06 1.24
CA PRO A 24 -3.27 -20.90 2.45
C PRO A 24 -2.44 -20.67 3.70
N LYS A 25 -1.27 -21.33 3.81
CA LYS A 25 -0.36 -21.12 4.93
C LYS A 25 0.19 -19.69 4.96
N GLY A 26 0.62 -19.18 3.79
CA GLY A 26 1.07 -17.80 3.65
C GLY A 26 -0.01 -16.80 4.07
N MET A 27 -1.25 -17.04 3.66
CA MET A 27 -2.40 -16.21 4.03
C MET A 27 -2.66 -16.21 5.55
N ILE A 28 -2.60 -17.39 6.19
CA ILE A 28 -2.78 -17.50 7.65
C ILE A 28 -1.67 -16.76 8.39
N VAL A 29 -0.42 -16.96 7.99
CA VAL A 29 0.73 -16.25 8.60
C VAL A 29 0.58 -14.74 8.45
N MET A 30 0.21 -14.27 7.25
CA MET A 30 -0.03 -12.85 6.99
C MET A 30 -1.17 -12.31 7.86
N ALA A 31 -2.30 -13.02 7.96
CA ALA A 31 -3.42 -12.62 8.79
C ALA A 31 -3.04 -12.51 10.28
N ILE A 32 -2.27 -13.46 10.79
CA ILE A 32 -1.77 -13.43 12.16
C ILE A 32 -0.83 -12.25 12.37
N MET A 33 0.12 -12.03 11.46
CA MET A 33 1.06 -10.91 11.56
C MET A 33 0.36 -9.55 11.52
N VAL A 34 -0.59 -9.37 10.60
CA VAL A 34 -1.38 -8.14 10.49
C VAL A 34 -2.24 -7.93 11.74
N GLY A 35 -2.91 -8.99 12.22
CA GLY A 35 -3.72 -8.94 13.43
C GLY A 35 -2.91 -8.57 14.67
N LEU A 36 -1.77 -9.24 14.87
CA LEU A 36 -0.87 -8.93 15.98
C LEU A 36 -0.34 -7.49 15.89
N SER A 37 0.09 -7.07 14.70
CA SER A 37 0.59 -5.69 14.48
C SER A 37 -0.49 -4.65 14.75
N ALA A 38 -1.73 -4.90 14.35
CA ALA A 38 -2.85 -4.01 14.62
C ALA A 38 -3.16 -3.90 16.11
N ILE A 39 -3.21 -5.03 16.83
CA ILE A 39 -3.45 -5.05 18.29
C ILE A 39 -2.32 -4.34 19.03
N LEU A 40 -1.06 -4.72 18.76
CA LEU A 40 0.10 -4.12 19.43
C LEU A 40 0.24 -2.64 19.10
N GLY A 41 0.00 -2.26 17.85
CA GLY A 41 0.02 -0.86 17.42
C GLY A 41 -1.06 -0.02 18.11
N SER A 42 -2.29 -0.53 18.20
CA SER A 42 -3.38 0.16 18.88
C SER A 42 -3.12 0.29 20.39
N LEU A 43 -2.61 -0.75 21.03
CA LEU A 43 -2.22 -0.70 22.45
C LEU A 43 -1.09 0.31 22.68
N ALA A 44 -0.05 0.30 21.86
CA ALA A 44 1.05 1.23 21.98
C ALA A 44 0.59 2.68 21.83
N MET A 45 -0.29 2.96 20.86
CA MET A 45 -0.87 4.28 20.67
C MET A 45 -1.72 4.70 21.87
N GLY A 46 -2.56 3.79 22.39
CA GLY A 46 -3.37 4.04 23.60
C GLY A 46 -2.55 4.31 24.86
N MET A 47 -1.34 3.75 24.97
CA MET A 47 -0.43 4.01 26.09
C MET A 47 0.37 5.31 25.94
N LEU A 48 0.61 5.77 24.72
CA LEU A 48 1.42 6.97 24.42
C LEU A 48 0.60 8.26 24.42
N PHE A 49 -0.68 8.18 24.04
CA PHE A 49 -1.55 9.34 23.95
C PHE A 49 -2.62 9.33 25.05
N ASP A 50 -2.73 10.46 25.74
CA ASP A 50 -3.79 10.64 26.75
C ASP A 50 -5.15 10.76 26.06
N SER A 51 -6.13 10.01 26.55
CA SER A 51 -7.50 10.01 26.03
C SER A 51 -8.20 11.38 26.14
N GLY A 52 -7.71 12.27 27.03
CA GLY A 52 -8.22 13.64 27.20
C GLY A 52 -7.65 14.67 26.20
N HIS A 53 -6.55 14.36 25.53
CA HIS A 53 -5.86 15.27 24.60
C HIS A 53 -5.42 14.51 23.35
N ILE A 54 -6.38 14.08 22.54
CA ILE A 54 -6.09 13.41 21.27
C ILE A 54 -5.77 14.50 20.24
N PRO A 55 -4.54 14.52 19.66
CA PRO A 55 -4.20 15.45 18.59
C PRO A 55 -5.16 15.31 17.41
N GLU A 56 -5.63 16.41 16.84
CA GLU A 56 -6.49 16.42 15.65
C GLU A 56 -5.88 15.67 14.46
N ASP A 57 -4.56 15.64 14.38
CA ASP A 57 -3.78 14.99 13.33
C ASP A 57 -3.36 13.56 13.67
N LEU A 58 -3.92 12.91 14.70
CA LEU A 58 -3.49 11.58 15.13
C LEU A 58 -3.56 10.55 14.00
N MET A 59 -4.59 10.62 13.16
CA MET A 59 -4.74 9.71 12.03
C MET A 59 -3.66 9.88 10.95
N ARG A 60 -3.12 11.08 10.83
CA ARG A 60 -2.16 11.44 9.78
C ARG A 60 -0.71 11.37 10.27
N ASN A 61 -0.48 11.86 11.47
CA ASN A 61 0.86 12.05 12.02
C ASN A 61 1.10 11.27 13.33
N GLY A 62 0.13 10.48 13.79
CA GLY A 62 0.20 9.82 15.11
C GLY A 62 1.42 8.91 15.26
N ALA A 63 1.79 8.15 14.23
CA ALA A 63 2.96 7.30 14.28
C ALA A 63 4.26 8.12 14.39
N PHE A 64 4.40 9.21 13.62
CA PHE A 64 5.55 10.13 13.74
C PHE A 64 5.65 10.75 15.14
N GLN A 65 4.53 11.19 15.69
CA GLN A 65 4.48 11.75 17.05
C GLN A 65 4.85 10.70 18.10
N ALA A 66 4.35 9.45 17.96
CA ALA A 66 4.70 8.36 18.84
C ALA A 66 6.21 8.09 18.87
N PHE A 67 6.85 7.99 17.69
CA PHE A 67 8.30 7.82 17.62
C PHE A 67 9.08 9.03 18.10
N GLN A 68 8.52 10.24 17.98
CA GLN A 68 9.12 11.44 18.54
C GLN A 68 9.09 11.43 20.07
N ILE A 69 7.96 11.03 20.67
CA ILE A 69 7.82 10.90 22.13
C ILE A 69 8.81 9.84 22.66
N LEU A 70 8.86 8.67 22.02
CA LEU A 70 9.78 7.59 22.39
C LEU A 70 11.26 8.03 22.26
N GLY A 71 11.58 8.74 21.18
CA GLY A 71 12.94 9.25 20.96
C GLY A 71 13.39 10.24 22.03
N LYS A 72 12.48 11.10 22.48
CA LYS A 72 12.73 12.01 23.61
C LYS A 72 12.89 11.26 24.92
N HIS A 73 12.03 10.26 25.17
CA HIS A 73 12.08 9.46 26.39
C HIS A 73 13.38 8.67 26.53
N TRP A 74 13.89 8.12 25.44
CA TRP A 74 15.14 7.35 25.42
C TRP A 74 16.41 8.20 25.18
N GLY A 75 16.26 9.51 25.04
CA GLY A 75 17.39 10.42 24.86
C GLY A 75 18.07 10.30 23.47
N VAL A 76 17.47 9.60 22.52
CA VAL A 76 17.99 9.43 21.14
C VAL A 76 17.48 10.48 20.16
N GLY A 77 16.72 11.47 20.65
CA GLY A 77 16.23 12.58 19.86
C GLY A 77 15.36 12.14 18.68
N ASN A 78 15.66 12.62 17.47
CA ASN A 78 14.85 12.35 16.28
C ASN A 78 15.27 11.07 15.51
N VAL A 79 16.23 10.30 16.02
CA VAL A 79 16.74 9.11 15.30
C VAL A 79 15.63 8.11 15.01
N LEU A 80 14.75 7.85 15.98
CA LEU A 80 13.63 6.92 15.80
C LEU A 80 12.63 7.42 14.74
N VAL A 81 12.39 8.71 14.67
CA VAL A 81 11.51 9.31 13.65
C VAL A 81 12.11 9.15 12.27
N ILE A 82 13.42 9.35 12.12
CA ILE A 82 14.13 9.19 10.84
C ILE A 82 14.07 7.72 10.38
N ILE A 83 14.34 6.78 11.29
CA ILE A 83 14.26 5.34 10.98
C ILE A 83 12.84 4.97 10.54
N TYR A 84 11.83 5.44 11.27
CA TYR A 84 10.43 5.22 10.93
C TYR A 84 10.10 5.80 9.55
N ALA A 85 10.46 7.07 9.29
CA ALA A 85 10.21 7.74 8.03
C ALA A 85 10.85 7.01 6.84
N LEU A 86 12.09 6.55 6.98
CA LEU A 86 12.77 5.76 5.93
C LEU A 86 12.08 4.43 5.69
N THR A 87 11.69 3.73 6.75
CA THR A 87 10.98 2.45 6.66
C THR A 87 9.62 2.63 6.00
N ASP A 88 8.87 3.65 6.40
CA ASP A 88 7.57 4.00 5.82
C ASP A 88 7.70 4.35 4.33
N MET A 89 8.68 5.16 3.96
CA MET A 89 8.95 5.53 2.57
C MET A 89 9.22 4.29 1.70
N ILE A 90 10.06 3.37 2.18
CA ILE A 90 10.34 2.12 1.47
C ILE A 90 9.06 1.27 1.35
N GLY A 91 8.27 1.19 2.43
CA GLY A 91 6.99 0.50 2.45
C GLY A 91 5.99 1.07 1.44
N GLN A 92 5.88 2.39 1.35
CA GLN A 92 5.00 3.07 0.39
C GLN A 92 5.42 2.84 -1.05
N ILE A 93 6.73 2.87 -1.35
CA ILE A 93 7.24 2.54 -2.68
C ILE A 93 6.92 1.09 -3.06
N ALA A 94 7.12 0.15 -2.15
CA ALA A 94 6.80 -1.25 -2.38
C ALA A 94 5.27 -1.46 -2.59
N ALA A 95 4.44 -0.80 -1.77
CA ALA A 95 2.98 -0.85 -1.89
C ALA A 95 2.50 -0.26 -3.23
N LEU A 96 3.10 0.84 -3.69
CA LEU A 96 2.81 1.44 -4.99
C LEU A 96 3.17 0.48 -6.13
N ALA A 97 4.37 -0.09 -6.11
CA ALA A 97 4.81 -1.04 -7.11
C ALA A 97 3.87 -2.25 -7.19
N PHE A 98 3.49 -2.81 -6.05
CA PHE A 98 2.58 -3.94 -5.96
C PHE A 98 1.16 -3.58 -6.40
N SER A 99 0.68 -2.38 -6.09
CA SER A 99 -0.64 -1.90 -6.50
C SER A 99 -0.76 -1.68 -8.00
N ILE A 100 0.34 -1.43 -8.70
CA ILE A 100 0.37 -1.34 -10.16
C ILE A 100 0.50 -2.73 -10.78
N ASP A 101 1.36 -3.59 -10.22
CA ASP A 101 1.65 -4.91 -10.79
C ASP A 101 0.46 -5.86 -10.72
N ALA A 102 -0.22 -5.97 -9.57
CA ALA A 102 -1.29 -6.94 -9.38
C ALA A 102 -2.47 -6.78 -10.37
N PRO A 103 -3.05 -5.59 -10.60
CA PRO A 103 -4.09 -5.40 -11.61
C PRO A 103 -3.62 -5.66 -13.04
N LEU A 104 -2.37 -5.29 -13.37
CA LEU A 104 -1.80 -5.55 -14.69
C LEU A 104 -1.63 -7.04 -14.94
N GLN A 105 -1.20 -7.81 -13.95
CA GLN A 105 -1.10 -9.26 -14.07
C GLN A 105 -2.48 -9.90 -14.29
N ILE A 106 -3.51 -9.45 -13.56
CA ILE A 106 -4.88 -9.95 -13.75
C ILE A 106 -5.38 -9.61 -15.15
N LEU A 107 -5.25 -8.36 -15.57
CA LEU A 107 -5.79 -7.86 -16.83
C LEU A 107 -5.11 -8.52 -18.04
N LEU A 108 -3.79 -8.60 -18.02
CA LEU A 108 -3.01 -9.02 -19.18
C LEU A 108 -2.72 -10.53 -19.22
N HIS A 109 -2.95 -11.24 -18.13
CA HIS A 109 -2.79 -12.71 -18.08
C HIS A 109 -4.06 -13.46 -18.38
N ASN A 110 -5.22 -12.90 -18.01
CA ASN A 110 -6.54 -13.55 -18.13
C ASN A 110 -7.38 -13.00 -19.29
N ALA A 111 -6.94 -11.96 -19.98
CA ALA A 111 -7.71 -11.42 -21.09
C ALA A 111 -7.43 -12.20 -22.37
N ASP A 112 -8.51 -12.59 -23.02
CA ASP A 112 -8.48 -13.20 -24.36
C ASP A 112 -7.80 -12.26 -25.37
N ASP A 113 -7.16 -12.86 -26.35
CA ASP A 113 -6.34 -12.17 -27.35
C ASP A 113 -7.11 -11.13 -28.18
N GLU A 114 -8.45 -11.21 -28.20
CA GLU A 114 -9.32 -10.33 -28.95
C GLU A 114 -9.54 -8.95 -28.30
N TYR A 115 -9.45 -8.83 -26.97
CA TYR A 115 -9.84 -7.61 -26.25
C TYR A 115 -8.68 -6.70 -25.91
N ILE A 116 -7.45 -7.17 -25.90
CA ILE A 116 -6.28 -6.38 -25.52
C ILE A 116 -5.34 -6.20 -26.69
N PRO A 117 -5.00 -4.95 -27.04
CA PRO A 117 -4.03 -4.65 -28.10
C PRO A 117 -2.70 -5.36 -27.86
N SER A 118 -2.14 -5.96 -28.90
CA SER A 118 -0.90 -6.76 -28.83
C SER A 118 0.30 -5.96 -28.30
N TRP A 119 0.31 -4.64 -28.46
CA TRP A 119 1.37 -3.77 -27.96
C TRP A 119 1.40 -3.68 -26.43
N LEU A 120 0.25 -3.82 -25.75
CA LEU A 120 0.17 -3.82 -24.28
C LEU A 120 0.74 -5.10 -23.68
N ARG A 121 0.68 -6.20 -24.40
CA ARG A 121 1.20 -7.51 -23.96
C ARG A 121 2.68 -7.71 -24.22
N LYS A 122 3.35 -6.74 -24.83
CA LYS A 122 4.77 -6.82 -25.12
C LYS A 122 5.59 -6.94 -23.84
N ARG A 123 6.24 -8.08 -23.68
CA ARG A 123 7.11 -8.38 -22.54
C ARG A 123 8.56 -8.00 -22.85
N SER A 124 9.22 -7.43 -21.86
CA SER A 124 10.69 -7.23 -21.90
C SER A 124 11.39 -8.59 -21.86
N LYS A 125 12.70 -8.61 -22.19
CA LYS A 125 13.58 -9.79 -22.05
C LYS A 125 13.54 -10.43 -20.65
N LYS A 126 13.14 -9.68 -19.63
CA LYS A 126 12.96 -10.13 -18.23
C LYS A 126 11.50 -10.54 -17.90
N GLY A 127 10.62 -10.66 -18.90
CA GLY A 127 9.22 -11.06 -18.70
C GLY A 127 8.28 -9.95 -18.21
N VAL A 128 8.76 -8.72 -18.05
CA VAL A 128 7.99 -7.58 -17.54
C VAL A 128 7.13 -6.96 -18.65
N LEU A 129 5.88 -6.65 -18.33
CA LEU A 129 4.89 -6.00 -19.22
C LEU A 129 5.17 -4.49 -19.34
N THR A 130 6.24 -4.12 -20.04
CA THR A 130 6.78 -2.76 -20.07
C THR A 130 5.75 -1.71 -20.49
N ASN A 131 4.99 -2.02 -21.55
CA ASN A 131 4.01 -1.08 -22.11
C ASN A 131 2.78 -0.91 -21.19
N GLY A 132 2.38 -1.99 -20.49
CA GLY A 132 1.33 -1.94 -19.49
C GLY A 132 1.71 -1.04 -18.31
N TYR A 133 2.92 -1.21 -17.79
CA TYR A 133 3.43 -0.35 -16.71
C TYR A 133 3.54 1.12 -17.15
N LEU A 134 4.01 1.38 -18.35
CA LEU A 134 4.14 2.73 -18.88
C LEU A 134 2.77 3.40 -19.03
N LEU A 135 1.78 2.70 -19.55
CA LEU A 135 0.41 3.20 -19.67
C LEU A 135 -0.18 3.51 -18.29
N THR A 136 -0.06 2.56 -17.34
CA THR A 136 -0.57 2.76 -15.98
C THR A 136 0.14 3.92 -15.29
N GLY A 137 1.46 4.04 -15.45
CA GLY A 137 2.24 5.16 -14.92
C GLY A 137 1.78 6.51 -15.47
N ILE A 138 1.51 6.59 -16.77
CA ILE A 138 0.97 7.82 -17.40
C ILE A 138 -0.42 8.13 -16.84
N LEU A 139 -1.33 7.16 -16.77
CA LEU A 139 -2.68 7.35 -16.24
C LEU A 139 -2.67 7.81 -14.78
N VAL A 140 -1.86 7.18 -13.94
CA VAL A 140 -1.71 7.57 -12.52
C VAL A 140 -1.11 8.97 -12.41
N SER A 141 -0.09 9.29 -13.21
CA SER A 141 0.50 10.64 -13.23
C SER A 141 -0.53 11.69 -13.64
N LEU A 142 -1.36 11.40 -14.63
CA LEU A 142 -2.43 12.25 -15.09
C LEU A 142 -3.47 12.50 -13.99
N LEU A 143 -3.88 11.43 -13.28
CA LEU A 143 -4.80 11.53 -12.14
C LEU A 143 -4.22 12.35 -10.99
N ILE A 144 -2.91 12.30 -10.76
CA ILE A 144 -2.24 13.11 -9.73
C ILE A 144 -2.16 14.60 -10.14
N VAL A 145 -1.99 14.85 -11.44
CA VAL A 145 -1.81 16.21 -11.96
C VAL A 145 -3.15 16.95 -12.12
N VAL A 146 -4.25 16.25 -12.45
CA VAL A 146 -5.59 16.84 -12.61
C VAL A 146 -6.03 17.69 -11.39
N PRO A 147 -5.89 17.25 -10.14
CA PRO A 147 -6.23 18.08 -8.99
C PRO A 147 -5.41 19.35 -8.82
N LEU A 148 -4.20 19.42 -9.38
CA LEU A 148 -3.36 20.61 -9.32
C LEU A 148 -3.91 21.78 -10.17
N PHE A 149 -4.78 21.49 -11.13
CA PHE A 149 -5.32 22.47 -12.07
C PHE A 149 -6.65 23.12 -11.64
N GLY A 150 -7.19 22.86 -10.46
CA GLY A 150 -8.35 23.64 -10.03
C GLY A 150 -9.36 23.03 -9.09
N ILE A 151 -9.08 21.90 -8.47
CA ILE A 151 -10.00 21.33 -7.48
C ILE A 151 -9.45 21.62 -6.08
N GLN A 152 -10.06 22.61 -5.42
CA GLN A 152 -9.70 22.98 -4.04
C GLN A 152 -10.05 21.93 -2.98
N GLU A 153 -10.68 20.81 -3.37
CA GLU A 153 -11.08 19.73 -2.47
C GLU A 153 -10.42 18.38 -2.82
N ILE A 154 -9.09 18.37 -2.85
CA ILE A 154 -8.32 17.12 -3.05
C ILE A 154 -8.66 16.10 -1.96
N ASP A 155 -8.84 16.54 -0.72
CA ASP A 155 -9.21 15.67 0.42
C ASP A 155 -10.61 15.04 0.22
N GLY A 156 -11.53 15.74 -0.40
CA GLY A 156 -12.86 15.22 -0.74
C GLY A 156 -12.80 14.13 -1.80
N LEU A 157 -12.01 14.33 -2.85
CA LEU A 157 -11.79 13.35 -3.93
C LEU A 157 -11.10 12.08 -3.41
N VAL A 158 -10.05 12.22 -2.61
CA VAL A 158 -9.35 11.08 -2.01
C VAL A 158 -10.27 10.29 -1.09
N LYS A 159 -11.07 10.95 -0.26
CA LYS A 159 -12.08 10.30 0.59
C LYS A 159 -13.13 9.58 -0.26
N TRP A 160 -13.60 10.22 -1.33
CA TRP A 160 -14.60 9.62 -2.21
C TRP A 160 -14.06 8.39 -2.95
N MET A 161 -12.84 8.45 -3.48
CA MET A 161 -12.17 7.31 -4.12
C MET A 161 -11.87 6.19 -3.12
N THR A 162 -11.53 6.52 -1.87
CA THR A 162 -11.29 5.53 -0.82
C THR A 162 -12.59 4.82 -0.43
N ASN A 163 -13.72 5.54 -0.38
CA ASN A 163 -15.03 4.96 -0.09
C ASN A 163 -15.57 4.07 -1.22
N LEU A 164 -15.18 4.32 -2.47
CA LEU A 164 -15.56 3.46 -3.60
C LEU A 164 -14.83 2.12 -3.58
N ASN A 165 -13.73 2.00 -2.84
CA ASN A 165 -12.89 0.81 -2.78
C ASN A 165 -13.10 0.00 -1.48
N SER A 166 -14.08 0.37 -0.69
CA SER A 166 -14.52 -0.32 0.53
C SER A 166 -15.86 -1.03 0.30
#